data_f714571ee583e43078b71d79d07e9140
#
_entry.id   f714571ee583e43078b71d79d07e9140
#
_cell.length_a   1.000
_cell.length_b   1.000
_cell.length_c   1.000
_cell.angle_alpha   90.00
_cell.angle_beta   90.00
_cell.angle_gamma   90.00
#
_symmetry.space_group_name_H-M   'P 1'
#
loop_
_entity.id
_entity.type
_entity.pdbx_description
1 polymer ?
#
loop_
_entity_poly.entity_id
_entity_poly.type
_entity_poly.pdbx_seq_one_letter_code
_entity_poly.pdbx_strand_id
1 'polypeptide(L)'
;MAEFKEISPNAPLVAKVTNWFDNRFPTAFEAYRKHMSEYYAPKNFNVWYIFGSLALLVLVIQIVTGIFLVMHYKPDAAKAFESVEYIMRDVPGGWIIRYMHSTGASAFFIVVYLHMFRGLLYGSYRKPRELVWIFGCAIFLCLMAEAFMGYLLPWGQMSFWGAQVIVNLFSAIPFIGSDLSLLIRG
;
A
#
# COMPACT_ATOMS: atom_id res chain seq x y z
N MET A 1 -22.73 12.64 6.24
CA MET A 1 -21.67 13.59 6.59
C MET A 1 -21.34 13.38 8.05
N ALA A 2 -20.07 13.23 8.44
CA ALA A 2 -19.72 13.21 9.84
C ALA A 2 -20.02 14.61 10.41
N GLU A 3 -20.93 14.69 11.39
CA GLU A 3 -21.15 15.93 12.14
C GLU A 3 -19.86 16.28 12.87
N PHE A 4 -19.29 17.42 12.52
CA PHE A 4 -18.18 18.01 13.27
C PHE A 4 -18.67 18.35 14.66
N LYS A 5 -18.06 17.78 15.68
CA LYS A 5 -18.22 18.28 17.04
C LYS A 5 -17.50 19.63 17.14
N GLU A 6 -18.23 20.71 17.00
CA GLU A 6 -17.69 22.05 17.22
C GLU A 6 -17.43 22.27 18.72
N ILE A 7 -16.24 22.74 19.03
CA ILE A 7 -15.85 23.15 20.40
C ILE A 7 -15.85 24.67 20.48
N SER A 8 -16.27 25.19 21.64
CA SER A 8 -16.20 26.62 21.96
C SER A 8 -14.81 27.19 21.62
N PRO A 9 -14.74 28.40 21.00
CA PRO A 9 -13.49 29.09 20.73
C PRO A 9 -12.60 29.28 21.96
N ASN A 10 -13.19 29.36 23.15
CA ASN A 10 -12.49 29.53 24.42
C ASN A 10 -12.12 28.26 25.14
N ALA A 11 -12.31 27.08 24.53
CA ALA A 11 -11.92 25.81 25.11
C ALA A 11 -10.38 25.70 25.30
N PRO A 12 -9.91 25.01 26.33
CA PRO A 12 -8.48 24.83 26.58
C PRO A 12 -7.81 24.09 25.40
N LEU A 13 -6.53 24.34 25.20
CA LEU A 13 -5.76 23.80 24.08
C LEU A 13 -5.87 22.27 23.98
N VAL A 14 -5.81 21.57 25.11
CA VAL A 14 -5.93 20.11 25.16
C VAL A 14 -7.27 19.64 24.57
N ALA A 15 -8.39 20.29 24.94
CA ALA A 15 -9.70 19.95 24.40
C ALA A 15 -9.81 20.23 22.89
N LYS A 16 -9.15 21.27 22.39
CA LYS A 16 -9.09 21.55 20.95
C LYS A 16 -8.30 20.49 20.20
N VAL A 17 -7.17 20.05 20.74
CA VAL A 17 -6.32 19.01 20.15
C VAL A 17 -7.03 17.67 20.17
N THR A 18 -7.62 17.24 21.30
CA THR A 18 -8.37 15.97 21.37
C THR A 18 -9.53 15.96 20.41
N ASN A 19 -10.33 17.03 20.35
CA ASN A 19 -11.44 17.12 19.41
C ASN A 19 -10.97 17.10 17.94
N TRP A 20 -9.82 17.71 17.66
CA TRP A 20 -9.24 17.68 16.32
C TRP A 20 -8.89 16.23 15.92
N PHE A 21 -8.28 15.45 16.84
CA PHE A 21 -7.98 14.03 16.62
C PHE A 21 -9.26 13.19 16.53
N ASP A 22 -10.20 13.33 17.45
CA ASP A 22 -11.45 12.55 17.50
C ASP A 22 -12.29 12.73 16.21
N ASN A 23 -12.30 13.95 15.66
CA ASN A 23 -13.01 14.22 14.41
C ASN A 23 -12.32 13.60 13.17
N ARG A 24 -11.01 13.32 13.22
CA ARG A 24 -10.21 12.84 12.08
C ARG A 24 -9.78 11.40 12.20
N PHE A 25 -9.69 10.90 13.40
CA PHE A 25 -9.24 9.55 13.71
C PHE A 25 -10.19 8.89 14.73
N PRO A 26 -11.35 8.41 14.29
CA PRO A 26 -12.30 7.74 15.17
C PRO A 26 -11.69 6.46 15.75
N THR A 27 -12.14 6.07 16.95
CA THR A 27 -11.71 4.81 17.57
C THR A 27 -11.99 3.63 16.62
N ALA A 28 -11.22 2.55 16.75
CA ALA A 28 -11.36 1.36 15.89
C ALA A 28 -12.79 0.80 15.91
N PHE A 29 -13.45 0.82 17.07
CA PHE A 29 -14.83 0.36 17.23
C PHE A 29 -15.85 1.30 16.55
N GLU A 30 -15.70 2.61 16.69
CA GLU A 30 -16.55 3.58 16.00
C GLU A 30 -16.33 3.55 14.49
N ALA A 31 -15.07 3.36 14.05
CA ALA A 31 -14.74 3.18 12.65
C ALA A 31 -15.42 1.92 12.07
N TYR A 32 -15.34 0.80 12.77
CA TYR A 32 -16.02 -0.45 12.38
C TYR A 32 -17.54 -0.25 12.30
N ARG A 33 -18.15 0.26 13.37
CA ARG A 33 -19.60 0.51 13.41
C ARG A 33 -20.06 1.40 12.26
N LYS A 34 -19.36 2.50 12.03
CA LYS A 34 -19.72 3.50 11.03
C LYS A 34 -19.47 3.05 9.59
N HIS A 35 -18.46 2.21 9.36
CA HIS A 35 -18.07 1.79 8.01
C HIS A 35 -18.56 0.40 7.62
N MET A 36 -18.96 -0.43 8.58
CA MET A 36 -19.38 -1.82 8.33
C MET A 36 -20.84 -2.06 8.69
N SER A 37 -21.28 -1.74 9.91
CA SER A 37 -22.63 -2.11 10.38
C SER A 37 -23.68 -1.02 10.13
N GLU A 38 -23.31 0.25 10.17
CA GLU A 38 -24.22 1.39 10.01
C GLU A 38 -23.94 2.21 8.73
N TYR A 39 -23.24 1.60 7.76
CA TYR A 39 -22.88 2.30 6.54
C TYR A 39 -24.08 2.46 5.60
N TYR A 40 -24.44 3.70 5.33
CA TYR A 40 -25.43 4.05 4.32
C TYR A 40 -24.72 4.44 3.02
N ALA A 41 -24.98 3.67 1.97
CA ALA A 41 -24.45 3.99 0.65
C ALA A 41 -25.00 5.33 0.17
N PRO A 42 -24.16 6.24 -0.33
CA PRO A 42 -24.62 7.53 -0.84
C PRO A 42 -25.50 7.33 -2.08
N LYS A 43 -26.49 8.21 -2.29
CA LYS A 43 -27.40 8.13 -3.44
C LYS A 43 -26.72 8.22 -4.80
N ASN A 44 -25.53 8.83 -4.85
CA ASN A 44 -24.67 8.95 -6.04
C ASN A 44 -23.58 7.88 -6.09
N PHE A 45 -23.81 6.73 -5.46
CA PHE A 45 -22.89 5.60 -5.49
C PHE A 45 -22.65 5.16 -6.95
N ASN A 46 -21.37 5.09 -7.34
CA ASN A 46 -20.96 4.72 -8.67
C ASN A 46 -19.67 3.88 -8.63
N VAL A 47 -19.20 3.44 -9.77
CA VAL A 47 -18.03 2.55 -9.90
C VAL A 47 -16.76 3.11 -9.21
N TRP A 48 -16.60 4.42 -9.10
CA TRP A 48 -15.45 5.03 -8.44
C TRP A 48 -15.34 4.72 -6.94
N TYR A 49 -16.45 4.38 -6.30
CA TYR A 49 -16.44 3.98 -4.88
C TYR A 49 -15.92 2.56 -4.66
N ILE A 50 -15.95 1.70 -5.70
CA ILE A 50 -15.58 0.28 -5.61
C ILE A 50 -14.05 0.11 -5.50
N PHE A 51 -13.25 1.05 -6.00
CA PHE A 51 -11.79 0.90 -6.05
C PHE A 51 -11.13 0.76 -4.67
N GLY A 52 -11.72 1.29 -3.60
CA GLY A 52 -11.22 1.08 -2.24
C GLY A 52 -11.37 -0.37 -1.76
N SER A 53 -12.56 -0.97 -1.95
CA SER A 53 -12.79 -2.38 -1.60
C SER A 53 -12.03 -3.32 -2.53
N LEU A 54 -11.89 -2.96 -3.80
CA LEU A 54 -11.10 -3.74 -4.75
C LEU A 54 -9.61 -3.71 -4.39
N ALA A 55 -9.07 -2.57 -3.93
CA ALA A 55 -7.70 -2.49 -3.42
C ALA A 55 -7.49 -3.42 -2.21
N LEU A 56 -8.45 -3.47 -1.29
CA LEU A 56 -8.41 -4.39 -0.16
C LEU A 56 -8.42 -5.86 -0.62
N LEU A 57 -9.27 -6.21 -1.58
CA LEU A 57 -9.32 -7.56 -2.14
C LEU A 57 -7.98 -7.96 -2.76
N VAL A 58 -7.40 -7.09 -3.59
CA VAL A 58 -6.11 -7.36 -4.21
C VAL A 58 -5.00 -7.46 -3.17
N LEU A 59 -5.02 -6.63 -2.11
CA LEU A 59 -4.08 -6.74 -1.00
C LEU A 59 -4.15 -8.13 -0.33
N VAL A 60 -5.35 -8.63 -0.05
CA VAL A 60 -5.52 -9.97 0.52
C VAL A 60 -4.94 -11.05 -0.41
N ILE A 61 -5.19 -10.95 -1.71
CA ILE A 61 -4.61 -11.87 -2.70
C ILE A 61 -3.09 -11.80 -2.66
N GLN A 62 -2.48 -10.59 -2.60
CA GLN A 62 -1.03 -10.42 -2.52
C GLN A 62 -0.45 -11.06 -1.25
N ILE A 63 -1.08 -10.87 -0.10
CA ILE A 63 -0.63 -11.45 1.16
C ILE A 63 -0.69 -12.97 1.10
N VAL A 64 -1.81 -13.55 0.70
CA VAL A 64 -1.99 -15.02 0.66
C VAL A 64 -1.02 -15.66 -0.32
N THR A 65 -0.93 -15.11 -1.54
CA THR A 65 0.01 -15.63 -2.56
C THR A 65 1.46 -15.42 -2.16
N GLY A 66 1.79 -14.29 -1.51
CA GLY A 66 3.13 -13.99 -1.01
C GLY A 66 3.58 -14.95 0.09
N ILE A 67 2.71 -15.29 1.04
CA ILE A 67 2.99 -16.30 2.08
C ILE A 67 3.31 -17.65 1.44
N PHE A 68 2.52 -18.08 0.46
CA PHE A 68 2.80 -19.34 -0.26
C PHE A 68 4.17 -19.30 -0.98
N LEU A 69 4.48 -18.20 -1.65
CA LEU A 69 5.74 -18.07 -2.38
C LEU A 69 6.94 -18.07 -1.44
N VAL A 70 6.87 -17.37 -0.30
CA VAL A 70 7.99 -17.30 0.66
C VAL A 70 8.28 -18.65 1.32
N MET A 71 7.32 -19.55 1.40
CA MET A 71 7.55 -20.92 1.92
C MET A 71 8.49 -21.74 1.05
N HIS A 72 8.61 -21.41 -0.23
CA HIS A 72 9.43 -22.15 -1.21
C HIS A 72 10.65 -21.35 -1.70
N TYR A 73 10.63 -20.03 -1.52
CA TYR A 73 11.70 -19.14 -1.96
C TYR A 73 12.94 -19.25 -1.06
N LYS A 74 14.13 -19.21 -1.68
CA LYS A 74 15.42 -19.22 -0.97
C LYS A 74 16.12 -17.86 -1.16
N PRO A 75 16.27 -17.05 -0.11
CA PRO A 75 16.92 -15.73 -0.18
C PRO A 75 18.45 -15.85 -0.20
N ASP A 76 18.99 -16.38 -1.27
CA ASP A 76 20.42 -16.57 -1.49
C ASP A 76 20.73 -16.22 -2.94
N ALA A 77 21.75 -15.40 -3.18
CA ALA A 77 22.10 -14.91 -4.52
C ALA A 77 22.37 -16.04 -5.53
N ALA A 78 22.90 -17.19 -5.07
CA ALA A 78 23.14 -18.35 -5.92
C ALA A 78 21.91 -19.22 -6.15
N LYS A 79 20.88 -19.14 -5.27
CA LYS A 79 19.72 -20.04 -5.26
C LYS A 79 18.38 -19.37 -5.50
N ALA A 80 18.34 -18.04 -5.45
CA ALA A 80 17.09 -17.29 -5.57
C ALA A 80 16.38 -17.59 -6.89
N PHE A 81 17.09 -17.48 -8.01
CA PHE A 81 16.55 -17.75 -9.34
C PHE A 81 16.07 -19.19 -9.48
N GLU A 82 16.89 -20.15 -9.06
CA GLU A 82 16.54 -21.59 -9.10
C GLU A 82 15.30 -21.89 -8.25
N SER A 83 15.15 -21.25 -7.08
CA SER A 83 13.97 -21.44 -6.23
C SER A 83 12.69 -20.92 -6.87
N VAL A 84 12.77 -19.84 -7.67
CA VAL A 84 11.61 -19.35 -8.45
C VAL A 84 11.29 -20.32 -9.60
N GLU A 85 12.30 -20.85 -10.29
CA GLU A 85 12.11 -21.89 -11.33
C GLU A 85 11.48 -23.16 -10.73
N TYR A 86 11.94 -23.59 -9.55
CA TYR A 86 11.34 -24.71 -8.81
C TYR A 86 9.85 -24.48 -8.50
N ILE A 87 9.49 -23.27 -8.02
CA ILE A 87 8.08 -22.92 -7.79
C ILE A 87 7.27 -23.01 -9.09
N MET A 88 7.84 -22.58 -10.20
CA MET A 88 7.15 -22.53 -11.49
C MET A 88 6.96 -23.89 -12.12
N ARG A 89 7.89 -24.85 -11.90
CA ARG A 89 7.94 -26.12 -12.63
C ARG A 89 7.56 -27.34 -11.80
N ASP A 90 8.04 -27.40 -10.56
CA ASP A 90 7.98 -28.61 -9.74
C ASP A 90 6.90 -28.56 -8.67
N VAL A 91 6.55 -27.35 -8.17
CA VAL A 91 5.51 -27.20 -7.14
C VAL A 91 4.12 -27.28 -7.79
N PRO A 92 3.26 -28.21 -7.37
CA PRO A 92 1.90 -28.31 -7.90
C PRO A 92 1.11 -27.00 -7.73
N GLY A 93 0.68 -26.39 -8.85
CA GLY A 93 -0.04 -25.11 -8.85
C GLY A 93 0.83 -23.88 -8.56
N GLY A 94 2.14 -24.04 -8.35
CA GLY A 94 3.05 -22.95 -8.03
C GLY A 94 3.10 -21.85 -9.10
N TRP A 95 3.06 -22.22 -10.38
CA TRP A 95 3.00 -21.27 -11.49
C TRP A 95 1.74 -20.39 -11.45
N ILE A 96 0.59 -20.92 -11.06
CA ILE A 96 -0.65 -20.14 -10.94
C ILE A 96 -0.46 -19.06 -9.85
N ILE A 97 -0.01 -19.46 -8.66
CA ILE A 97 0.21 -18.57 -7.53
C ILE A 97 1.27 -17.50 -7.86
N ARG A 98 2.35 -17.91 -8.52
CA ARG A 98 3.41 -16.98 -8.96
C ARG A 98 2.88 -15.94 -9.96
N TYR A 99 2.08 -16.35 -10.94
CA TYR A 99 1.47 -15.41 -11.88
C TYR A 99 0.38 -14.55 -11.22
N MET A 100 -0.45 -15.11 -10.35
CA MET A 100 -1.41 -14.33 -9.57
C MET A 100 -0.71 -13.23 -8.76
N HIS A 101 0.43 -13.55 -8.14
CA HIS A 101 1.19 -12.58 -7.36
C HIS A 101 1.79 -11.48 -8.25
N SER A 102 2.48 -11.83 -9.31
CA SER A 102 3.16 -10.86 -10.18
C SER A 102 2.17 -9.99 -10.98
N THR A 103 1.11 -10.57 -11.53
CA THR A 103 0.06 -9.84 -12.24
C THR A 103 -0.82 -9.05 -11.26
N GLY A 104 -1.08 -9.64 -10.10
CA GLY A 104 -1.80 -9.00 -9.02
C GLY A 104 -1.10 -7.75 -8.49
N ALA A 105 0.23 -7.73 -8.45
CA ALA A 105 0.99 -6.53 -8.11
C ALA A 105 0.71 -5.38 -9.10
N SER A 106 0.70 -5.65 -10.40
CA SER A 106 0.34 -4.67 -11.42
C SER A 106 -1.12 -4.20 -11.29
N ALA A 107 -2.03 -5.13 -11.05
CA ALA A 107 -3.45 -4.82 -10.81
C ALA A 107 -3.62 -3.94 -9.56
N PHE A 108 -2.82 -4.17 -8.51
CA PHE A 108 -2.85 -3.38 -7.29
C PHE A 108 -2.52 -1.91 -7.57
N PHE A 109 -1.47 -1.63 -8.33
CA PHE A 109 -1.14 -0.25 -8.73
C PHE A 109 -2.24 0.41 -9.53
N ILE A 110 -2.83 -0.28 -10.51
CA ILE A 110 -3.94 0.26 -11.31
C ILE A 110 -5.11 0.65 -10.39
N VAL A 111 -5.51 -0.26 -9.50
CA VAL A 111 -6.63 -0.04 -8.58
C VAL A 111 -6.34 1.10 -7.60
N VAL A 112 -5.12 1.17 -7.05
CA VAL A 112 -4.71 2.24 -6.13
C VAL A 112 -4.66 3.59 -6.83
N TYR A 113 -4.17 3.68 -8.07
CA TYR A 113 -4.23 4.92 -8.86
C TYR A 113 -5.68 5.40 -9.05
N LEU A 114 -6.58 4.51 -9.44
CA LEU A 114 -7.99 4.86 -9.61
C LEU A 114 -8.64 5.26 -8.29
N HIS A 115 -8.27 4.61 -7.18
CA HIS A 115 -8.68 5.00 -5.84
C HIS A 115 -8.19 6.41 -5.45
N MET A 116 -6.93 6.73 -5.73
CA MET A 116 -6.36 8.06 -5.51
C MET A 116 -7.03 9.12 -6.39
N PHE A 117 -7.21 8.84 -7.68
CA PHE A 117 -7.93 9.75 -8.59
C PHE A 117 -9.35 10.04 -8.11
N ARG A 118 -10.06 9.03 -7.60
CA ARG A 118 -11.36 9.24 -6.99
C ARG A 118 -11.25 10.21 -5.81
N GLY A 119 -10.24 10.07 -4.95
CA GLY A 119 -9.99 10.98 -3.84
C GLY A 119 -9.78 12.42 -4.29
N LEU A 120 -9.05 12.63 -5.38
CA LEU A 120 -8.80 13.95 -5.97
C LEU A 120 -10.05 14.54 -6.62
N LEU A 121 -10.73 13.78 -7.48
CA LEU A 121 -11.91 14.24 -8.22
C LEU A 121 -13.07 14.63 -7.29
N TYR A 122 -13.27 13.87 -6.21
CA TYR A 122 -14.34 14.15 -5.23
C TYR A 122 -13.90 15.06 -4.08
N GLY A 123 -12.67 15.56 -4.08
CA GLY A 123 -12.16 16.41 -3.02
C GLY A 123 -12.11 15.74 -1.65
N SER A 124 -11.96 14.38 -1.62
CA SER A 124 -11.98 13.59 -0.39
C SER A 124 -10.78 13.84 0.53
N TYR A 125 -9.78 14.56 0.07
CA TYR A 125 -8.60 14.98 0.83
C TYR A 125 -8.84 16.20 1.71
N ARG A 126 -10.01 16.86 1.59
CA ARG A 126 -10.36 18.06 2.34
C ARG A 126 -10.90 17.69 3.73
N LYS A 127 -10.98 18.71 4.60
CA LYS A 127 -11.55 18.58 5.95
C LYS A 127 -12.86 17.76 5.96
N PRO A 128 -13.01 16.82 6.86
CA PRO A 128 -12.15 16.40 7.99
C PRO A 128 -11.24 15.19 7.68
N ARG A 129 -10.89 14.93 6.43
CA ARG A 129 -10.25 13.69 5.95
C ARG A 129 -8.78 13.88 5.56
N GLU A 130 -8.14 14.98 5.98
CA GLU A 130 -6.76 15.29 5.63
C GLU A 130 -5.79 14.19 6.08
N LEU A 131 -5.96 13.71 7.33
CA LEU A 131 -5.10 12.65 7.86
C LEU A 131 -5.27 11.34 7.10
N VAL A 132 -6.49 10.97 6.73
CA VAL A 132 -6.75 9.77 5.93
C VAL A 132 -6.02 9.86 4.58
N TRP A 133 -6.02 11.04 3.97
CA TRP A 133 -5.29 11.28 2.73
C TRP A 133 -3.77 11.16 2.91
N ILE A 134 -3.22 11.77 3.96
CA ILE A 134 -1.77 11.71 4.26
C ILE A 134 -1.33 10.28 4.52
N PHE A 135 -2.06 9.52 5.33
CA PHE A 135 -1.77 8.10 5.55
C PHE A 135 -1.91 7.28 4.27
N GLY A 136 -2.90 7.57 3.43
CA GLY A 136 -3.03 6.92 2.12
C GLY A 136 -1.81 7.17 1.22
N CYS A 137 -1.29 8.40 1.19
CA CYS A 137 -0.06 8.73 0.46
C CYS A 137 1.17 8.01 1.04
N ALA A 138 1.29 7.93 2.38
CA ALA A 138 2.38 7.20 3.03
C ALA A 138 2.31 5.69 2.71
N ILE A 139 1.14 5.09 2.75
CA ILE A 139 0.92 3.68 2.34
C ILE A 139 1.30 3.47 0.87
N PHE A 140 0.97 4.41 -0.01
CA PHE A 140 1.35 4.33 -1.42
C PHE A 140 2.88 4.36 -1.61
N LEU A 141 3.60 5.19 -0.86
CA LEU A 141 5.08 5.19 -0.88
C LEU A 141 5.65 3.86 -0.39
N CYS A 142 5.10 3.30 0.69
CA CYS A 142 5.49 1.97 1.18
C CYS A 142 5.20 0.89 0.14
N LEU A 143 4.05 0.94 -0.55
CA LEU A 143 3.71 0.02 -1.62
C LEU A 143 4.71 0.08 -2.79
N MET A 144 5.17 1.27 -3.16
CA MET A 144 6.21 1.41 -4.20
C MET A 144 7.53 0.77 -3.74
N ALA A 145 7.95 0.99 -2.49
CA ALA A 145 9.14 0.37 -1.93
C ALA A 145 9.03 -1.16 -1.87
N GLU A 146 7.89 -1.68 -1.42
CA GLU A 146 7.61 -3.12 -1.36
C GLU A 146 7.63 -3.76 -2.75
N ALA A 147 6.98 -3.13 -3.72
CA ALA A 147 6.98 -3.63 -5.10
C ALA A 147 8.38 -3.65 -5.73
N PHE A 148 9.19 -2.64 -5.43
CA PHE A 148 10.60 -2.61 -5.84
C PHE A 148 11.38 -3.78 -5.24
N MET A 149 11.29 -3.97 -3.92
CA MET A 149 11.96 -5.07 -3.24
C MET A 149 11.44 -6.44 -3.72
N GLY A 150 10.13 -6.56 -3.96
CA GLY A 150 9.52 -7.78 -4.51
C GLY A 150 9.98 -8.11 -5.92
N TYR A 151 10.15 -7.12 -6.78
CA TYR A 151 10.69 -7.31 -8.13
C TYR A 151 12.15 -7.78 -8.14
N LEU A 152 12.92 -7.39 -7.12
CA LEU A 152 14.32 -7.81 -6.96
C LEU A 152 14.46 -9.30 -6.62
N LEU A 153 13.51 -9.88 -5.89
CA LEU A 153 13.59 -11.24 -5.34
C LEU A 153 13.93 -12.34 -6.38
N PRO A 154 13.37 -12.35 -7.60
CA PRO A 154 13.72 -13.36 -8.59
C PRO A 154 15.21 -13.37 -8.99
N TRP A 155 15.95 -12.31 -8.74
CA TRP A 155 17.39 -12.17 -8.99
C TRP A 155 17.80 -12.48 -10.44
N GLY A 156 16.89 -12.26 -11.38
CA GLY A 156 17.16 -12.35 -12.81
C GLY A 156 17.87 -11.09 -13.35
N GLN A 157 18.25 -11.09 -14.60
CA GLN A 157 18.95 -9.96 -15.23
C GLN A 157 18.20 -8.64 -15.11
N MET A 158 16.92 -8.63 -15.39
CA MET A 158 16.11 -7.39 -15.28
C MET A 158 15.94 -6.95 -13.82
N SER A 159 15.77 -7.89 -12.88
CA SER A 159 15.66 -7.58 -11.45
C SER A 159 16.94 -6.92 -10.95
N PHE A 160 18.09 -7.51 -11.23
CA PHE A 160 19.39 -7.04 -10.78
C PHE A 160 19.72 -5.66 -11.36
N TRP A 161 19.68 -5.52 -12.68
CA TRP A 161 20.03 -4.25 -13.32
C TRP A 161 19.02 -3.13 -13.03
N GLY A 162 17.72 -3.46 -12.95
CA GLY A 162 16.69 -2.53 -12.51
C GLY A 162 16.95 -2.01 -11.09
N ALA A 163 17.33 -2.89 -10.17
CA ALA A 163 17.69 -2.50 -8.82
C ALA A 163 18.93 -1.60 -8.78
N GLN A 164 19.97 -1.91 -9.58
CA GLN A 164 21.16 -1.07 -9.65
C GLN A 164 20.83 0.36 -10.09
N VAL A 165 19.98 0.53 -11.09
CA VAL A 165 19.54 1.84 -11.55
C VAL A 165 18.82 2.61 -10.45
N ILE A 166 17.84 1.98 -9.79
CA ILE A 166 17.04 2.63 -8.75
C ILE A 166 17.89 2.98 -7.53
N VAL A 167 18.75 2.06 -7.06
CA VAL A 167 19.63 2.32 -5.91
C VAL A 167 20.64 3.43 -6.21
N ASN A 168 21.18 3.46 -7.43
CA ASN A 168 22.09 4.55 -7.84
C ASN A 168 21.36 5.90 -7.93
N LEU A 169 20.05 5.92 -8.23
CA LEU A 169 19.26 7.16 -8.19
C LEU A 169 19.20 7.74 -6.76
N PHE A 170 19.07 6.89 -5.73
CA PHE A 170 19.13 7.34 -4.35
C PHE A 170 20.49 7.90 -3.97
N SER A 171 21.59 7.39 -4.54
CA SER A 171 22.94 7.92 -4.27
C SER A 171 23.14 9.37 -4.75
N ALA A 172 22.32 9.86 -5.66
CA ALA A 172 22.35 11.23 -6.15
C ALA A 172 21.77 12.27 -5.16
N ILE A 173 21.16 11.85 -4.06
CA ILE A 173 20.62 12.76 -3.05
C ILE A 173 21.79 13.41 -2.31
N PRO A 174 21.89 14.77 -2.26
CA PRO A 174 22.96 15.45 -1.57
C PRO A 174 23.04 15.06 -0.08
N PHE A 175 24.26 14.94 0.44
CA PHE A 175 24.64 14.68 1.84
C PHE A 175 24.34 13.26 2.36
N ILE A 176 23.21 12.64 2.02
CA ILE A 176 22.77 11.36 2.59
C ILE A 176 22.69 10.23 1.54
N GLY A 177 22.88 10.53 0.26
CA GLY A 177 22.62 9.59 -0.83
C GLY A 177 23.50 8.35 -0.80
N SER A 178 24.79 8.49 -0.49
CA SER A 178 25.72 7.36 -0.36
C SER A 178 25.31 6.40 0.76
N ASP A 179 25.02 6.94 1.94
CA ASP A 179 24.64 6.14 3.11
C ASP A 179 23.29 5.47 2.91
N LEU A 180 22.34 6.20 2.29
CA LEU A 180 21.03 5.65 1.93
C LEU A 180 21.14 4.52 0.91
N SER A 181 22.01 4.66 -0.10
CA SER A 181 22.20 3.60 -1.09
C SER A 181 22.85 2.34 -0.49
N LEU A 182 23.76 2.50 0.48
CA LEU A 182 24.31 1.39 1.24
C LEU A 182 23.25 0.71 2.10
N LEU A 183 22.44 1.49 2.82
CA LEU A 183 21.35 0.96 3.64
C LEU A 183 20.32 0.14 2.81
N ILE A 184 19.99 0.59 1.59
CA ILE A 184 19.05 -0.12 0.72
C ILE A 184 19.64 -1.43 0.18
N ARG A 185 20.96 -1.50 0.00
CA ARG A 185 21.64 -2.73 -0.48
C ARG A 185 21.81 -3.79 0.60
N GLY A 186 21.85 -3.41 1.87
CA GLY A 186 22.10 -4.29 3.02
C GLY A 186 23.57 -4.38 3.41
#